data_88f084861cac25f409e3af7affe2fea1
#
_entry.id   88f084861cac25f409e3af7affe2fea1
#
_cell.length_a   1.000
_cell.length_b   1.000
_cell.length_c   1.000
_cell.angle_alpha   90.00
_cell.angle_beta   90.00
_cell.angle_gamma   90.00
#
_symmetry.space_group_name_H-M   'P 1'
#
loop_
_entity.id
_entity.type
_entity.pdbx_description
1 polymer ?
#
loop_
_entity_poly.entity_id
_entity_poly.type
_entity_poly.pdbx_seq_one_letter_code
_entity_poly.pdbx_strand_id
1 'polypeptide(L)'
;MKIRFLLLIMLISYVSCTSDDKEEVLPRAYTILSLGDSYTIGQSVCETCHFPAQLKDSLVAKFPAADSFSLELIAQTGWTTTNLLNAVEGENLTNTYDLVTLLIGVNNQFQSKPFSLYEEEFPVLVAKAVELAKGDINNVVVVSIPDYAYTPFGQDYGYSPETSQEIDQYNNFASNYCNQNGITFVNITDITRQGLINTNLVSQDQLHPSELAYSLFVERLLPFAVEKIQ
;
A
#
# COMPACT_ATOMS: atom_id res chain seq x y z
N MET A 1 84.77 7.44 44.00
CA MET A 1 83.71 6.44 43.95
C MET A 1 82.48 7.05 43.19
N LYS A 2 82.28 6.72 41.87
CA LYS A 2 81.26 7.36 41.03
C LYS A 2 80.10 6.35 40.88
N ILE A 3 78.93 6.65 41.46
CA ILE A 3 77.73 5.87 41.37
C ILE A 3 77.03 6.27 40.07
N ARG A 4 76.88 5.32 39.13
CA ARG A 4 76.11 5.50 37.92
C ARG A 4 74.68 5.04 38.20
N PHE A 5 73.71 5.99 38.14
CA PHE A 5 72.29 5.71 38.16
C PHE A 5 71.87 5.26 36.79
N LEU A 6 71.38 4.02 36.70
CA LEU A 6 70.80 3.47 35.51
C LEU A 6 69.27 3.79 35.55
N LEU A 7 68.81 4.68 34.67
CA LEU A 7 67.37 4.95 34.50
C LEU A 7 66.75 3.87 33.59
N LEU A 8 65.91 3.02 34.18
CA LEU A 8 65.12 2.02 33.46
C LEU A 8 63.82 2.67 32.95
N ILE A 9 63.76 2.97 31.62
CA ILE A 9 62.53 3.50 30.98
C ILE A 9 61.63 2.32 30.68
N MET A 10 60.51 2.22 31.41
CA MET A 10 59.47 1.22 31.19
C MET A 10 58.52 1.74 30.13
N LEU A 11 58.62 1.18 28.89
CA LEU A 11 57.68 1.48 27.81
C LEU A 11 56.34 0.77 28.09
N ILE A 12 55.31 1.53 28.49
CA ILE A 12 53.94 1.04 28.62
C ILE A 12 53.28 1.12 27.25
N SER A 13 53.14 -0.02 26.58
CA SER A 13 52.36 -0.15 25.34
C SER A 13 50.88 -0.08 25.68
N TYR A 14 50.20 1.01 25.36
CA TYR A 14 48.75 1.07 25.38
C TYR A 14 48.21 0.26 24.18
N VAL A 15 47.71 -0.93 24.44
CA VAL A 15 46.85 -1.66 23.49
C VAL A 15 45.49 -0.99 23.55
N SER A 16 45.22 -0.11 22.60
CA SER A 16 43.88 0.42 22.36
C SER A 16 43.05 -0.69 21.69
N CYS A 17 42.25 -1.39 22.44
CA CYS A 17 41.14 -2.17 21.87
C CYS A 17 40.11 -1.18 21.32
N THR A 18 40.10 -0.94 20.03
CA THR A 18 38.91 -0.41 19.34
C THR A 18 37.92 -1.56 19.27
N SER A 19 36.96 -1.60 20.20
CA SER A 19 35.74 -2.32 20.02
C SER A 19 35.01 -1.65 18.84
N ASP A 20 34.97 -2.28 17.66
CA ASP A 20 33.96 -2.01 16.67
C ASP A 20 32.63 -2.46 17.28
N ASP A 21 32.00 -1.59 18.05
CA ASP A 21 30.61 -1.72 18.46
C ASP A 21 29.77 -1.58 17.18
N LYS A 22 29.64 -2.69 16.42
CA LYS A 22 28.58 -2.82 15.42
C LYS A 22 27.29 -2.77 16.23
N GLU A 23 26.60 -1.64 16.11
CA GLU A 23 25.23 -1.50 16.62
C GLU A 23 24.43 -2.70 16.08
N GLU A 24 24.06 -3.60 16.97
CA GLU A 24 23.28 -4.79 16.61
C GLU A 24 21.88 -4.32 16.24
N VAL A 25 21.61 -4.18 14.94
CA VAL A 25 20.29 -3.79 14.44
C VAL A 25 19.34 -4.93 14.76
N LEU A 26 18.48 -4.73 15.75
CA LEU A 26 17.48 -5.71 16.14
C LEU A 26 16.46 -5.90 15.01
N PRO A 27 16.03 -7.16 14.76
CA PRO A 27 14.97 -7.45 13.79
C PRO A 27 13.70 -6.66 14.10
N ARG A 28 13.08 -6.11 13.05
CA ARG A 28 11.80 -5.40 13.15
C ARG A 28 10.68 -6.27 12.60
N ALA A 29 9.48 -6.10 13.16
CA ALA A 29 8.26 -6.71 12.66
C ALA A 29 7.33 -5.60 12.16
N TYR A 30 6.99 -5.65 10.88
CA TYR A 30 6.12 -4.69 10.22
C TYR A 30 4.75 -5.29 9.94
N THR A 31 3.72 -4.48 10.10
CA THR A 31 2.33 -4.86 9.89
C THR A 31 1.72 -3.99 8.79
N ILE A 32 1.14 -4.64 7.78
CA ILE A 32 0.49 -3.98 6.65
C ILE A 32 -0.99 -4.29 6.70
N LEU A 33 -1.84 -3.28 6.54
CA LEU A 33 -3.28 -3.42 6.37
C LEU A 33 -3.66 -2.93 4.98
N SER A 34 -4.48 -3.70 4.25
CA SER A 34 -5.02 -3.28 2.97
C SER A 34 -6.55 -3.30 3.02
N LEU A 35 -7.13 -2.12 2.84
CA LEU A 35 -8.56 -1.85 2.88
C LEU A 35 -9.11 -1.70 1.46
N GLY A 36 -10.26 -2.35 1.15
CA GLY A 36 -10.80 -2.19 -0.18
C GLY A 36 -11.93 -3.13 -0.58
N ASP A 37 -11.94 -3.46 -1.85
CA ASP A 37 -12.95 -4.28 -2.50
C ASP A 37 -12.34 -5.47 -3.25
N SER A 38 -12.96 -5.90 -4.38
CA SER A 38 -12.46 -7.00 -5.22
C SER A 38 -11.05 -6.77 -5.78
N TYR A 39 -10.67 -5.53 -5.99
CA TYR A 39 -9.35 -5.16 -6.50
C TYR A 39 -8.26 -5.27 -5.42
N THR A 40 -8.64 -5.18 -4.16
CA THR A 40 -7.72 -5.37 -3.02
C THR A 40 -7.62 -6.85 -2.65
N ILE A 41 -8.76 -7.57 -2.58
CA ILE A 41 -8.72 -9.00 -2.24
C ILE A 41 -8.17 -9.88 -3.37
N GLY A 42 -8.07 -9.34 -4.59
CA GLY A 42 -7.53 -10.05 -5.75
C GLY A 42 -8.51 -11.03 -6.38
N GLN A 43 -9.74 -10.55 -6.66
CA GLN A 43 -10.70 -11.37 -7.39
C GLN A 43 -10.09 -11.93 -8.66
N SER A 44 -10.26 -13.25 -8.89
CA SER A 44 -9.81 -13.99 -10.08
C SER A 44 -8.29 -14.16 -10.26
N VAL A 45 -7.50 -13.85 -9.25
CA VAL A 45 -6.07 -14.19 -9.20
C VAL A 45 -5.73 -15.04 -7.96
N CYS A 46 -4.52 -15.59 -7.89
CA CYS A 46 -4.10 -16.40 -6.74
C CYS A 46 -3.88 -15.53 -5.48
N GLU A 47 -3.88 -16.17 -4.31
CA GLU A 47 -3.72 -15.51 -2.99
C GLU A 47 -2.43 -14.67 -2.89
N THR A 48 -1.37 -15.05 -3.56
CA THR A 48 -0.11 -14.30 -3.59
C THR A 48 0.01 -13.36 -4.79
N CYS A 49 -0.96 -13.37 -5.71
CA CYS A 49 -0.91 -12.65 -6.98
C CYS A 49 -1.53 -11.24 -6.93
N HIS A 50 -2.29 -10.90 -5.90
CA HIS A 50 -2.90 -9.57 -5.75
C HIS A 50 -1.89 -8.54 -5.26
N PHE A 51 -2.15 -7.23 -5.51
CA PHE A 51 -1.17 -6.18 -5.21
C PHE A 51 -0.74 -6.11 -3.74
N PRO A 52 -1.59 -6.32 -2.71
CA PRO A 52 -1.13 -6.27 -1.33
C PRO A 52 -0.09 -7.36 -1.00
N ALA A 53 -0.29 -8.58 -1.52
CA ALA A 53 0.68 -9.67 -1.31
C ALA A 53 1.99 -9.40 -2.05
N GLN A 54 1.92 -8.99 -3.32
CA GLN A 54 3.11 -8.64 -4.10
C GLN A 54 3.87 -7.44 -3.50
N LEU A 55 3.15 -6.45 -2.93
CA LEU A 55 3.76 -5.32 -2.24
C LEU A 55 4.50 -5.77 -0.99
N LYS A 56 3.87 -6.62 -0.16
CA LYS A 56 4.52 -7.22 1.01
C LYS A 56 5.79 -7.99 0.61
N ASP A 57 5.73 -8.84 -0.41
CA ASP A 57 6.88 -9.63 -0.86
C ASP A 57 7.99 -8.73 -1.43
N SER A 58 7.63 -7.64 -2.10
CA SER A 58 8.56 -6.63 -2.58
C SER A 58 9.25 -5.88 -1.44
N LEU A 59 8.52 -5.58 -0.35
CA LEU A 59 9.09 -5.00 0.86
C LEU A 59 10.04 -5.96 1.55
N VAL A 60 9.68 -7.24 1.71
CA VAL A 60 10.59 -8.28 2.24
C VAL A 60 11.91 -8.32 1.47
N ALA A 61 11.87 -8.15 0.14
CA ALA A 61 13.07 -8.12 -0.68
C ALA A 61 13.93 -6.83 -0.53
N LYS A 62 13.38 -5.76 0.02
CA LYS A 62 14.03 -4.45 0.17
C LYS A 62 14.63 -4.22 1.56
N PHE A 63 14.12 -4.91 2.57
CA PHE A 63 14.52 -4.74 3.96
C PHE A 63 15.51 -5.82 4.42
N PRO A 64 16.18 -5.66 5.59
CA PRO A 64 17.06 -6.69 6.13
C PRO A 64 16.36 -8.04 6.26
N ALA A 65 17.07 -9.13 5.93
CA ALA A 65 16.51 -10.49 5.96
C ALA A 65 16.02 -10.95 7.35
N ALA A 66 16.42 -10.26 8.40
CA ALA A 66 15.96 -10.52 9.77
C ALA A 66 14.59 -9.87 10.06
N ASP A 67 14.18 -8.88 9.28
CA ASP A 67 12.89 -8.21 9.45
C ASP A 67 11.75 -9.10 8.94
N SER A 68 10.58 -8.94 9.53
CA SER A 68 9.37 -9.69 9.15
C SER A 68 8.23 -8.77 8.75
N PHE A 69 7.38 -9.25 7.85
CA PHE A 69 6.22 -8.50 7.35
C PHE A 69 4.97 -9.38 7.43
N SER A 70 3.93 -8.85 8.06
CA SER A 70 2.59 -9.43 8.06
C SER A 70 1.64 -8.58 7.21
N LEU A 71 0.64 -9.21 6.61
CA LEU A 71 -0.39 -8.57 5.81
C LEU A 71 -1.76 -8.99 6.32
N GLU A 72 -2.62 -8.01 6.56
CA GLU A 72 -4.03 -8.18 6.86
C GLU A 72 -4.87 -7.51 5.77
N LEU A 73 -5.99 -8.12 5.40
CA LEU A 73 -6.91 -7.63 4.38
C LEU A 73 -8.30 -7.46 4.98
N ILE A 74 -8.85 -6.25 4.84
CA ILE A 74 -10.27 -5.98 5.06
C ILE A 74 -10.86 -5.56 3.73
N ALA A 75 -11.27 -6.53 2.95
CA ALA A 75 -11.75 -6.32 1.59
C ALA A 75 -12.65 -7.46 1.14
N GLN A 76 -13.65 -7.14 0.32
CA GLN A 76 -14.54 -8.15 -0.26
C GLN A 76 -15.08 -7.67 -1.60
N THR A 77 -15.30 -8.62 -2.51
CA THR A 77 -15.90 -8.36 -3.82
C THR A 77 -17.23 -7.64 -3.70
N GLY A 78 -17.39 -6.58 -4.48
CA GLY A 78 -18.63 -5.80 -4.55
C GLY A 78 -18.81 -4.75 -3.46
N TRP A 79 -17.87 -4.61 -2.53
CA TRP A 79 -17.98 -3.63 -1.47
C TRP A 79 -17.94 -2.18 -1.99
N THR A 80 -18.90 -1.40 -1.51
CA THR A 80 -18.92 0.07 -1.59
C THR A 80 -18.20 0.68 -0.39
N THR A 81 -18.06 1.99 -0.37
CA THR A 81 -17.55 2.73 0.79
C THR A 81 -18.32 2.41 2.06
N THR A 82 -19.67 2.32 2.00
CA THR A 82 -20.52 1.95 3.14
C THR A 82 -20.19 0.55 3.67
N ASN A 83 -20.00 -0.43 2.77
CA ASN A 83 -19.69 -1.79 3.20
C ASN A 83 -18.33 -1.85 3.91
N LEU A 84 -17.32 -1.16 3.35
CA LEU A 84 -15.98 -1.13 3.94
C LEU A 84 -15.99 -0.41 5.31
N LEU A 85 -16.72 0.70 5.46
CA LEU A 85 -16.89 1.39 6.76
C LEU A 85 -17.46 0.45 7.80
N ASN A 86 -18.56 -0.24 7.48
CA ASN A 86 -19.19 -1.19 8.40
C ASN A 86 -18.25 -2.34 8.78
N ALA A 87 -17.44 -2.84 7.82
CA ALA A 87 -16.48 -3.90 8.09
C ALA A 87 -15.36 -3.43 9.02
N VAL A 88 -14.76 -2.27 8.76
CA VAL A 88 -13.71 -1.68 9.62
C VAL A 88 -14.22 -1.40 11.03
N GLU A 89 -15.46 -0.95 11.18
CA GLU A 89 -16.07 -0.72 12.49
C GLU A 89 -16.44 -2.01 13.23
N GLY A 90 -16.73 -3.09 12.50
CA GLY A 90 -17.10 -4.38 13.06
C GLY A 90 -15.93 -5.24 13.49
N GLU A 91 -14.73 -4.95 13.02
CA GLU A 91 -13.52 -5.71 13.33
C GLU A 91 -12.78 -5.14 14.55
N ASN A 92 -12.14 -6.02 15.33
CA ASN A 92 -11.28 -5.62 16.45
C ASN A 92 -9.85 -5.27 15.95
N LEU A 93 -9.75 -4.30 15.05
CA LEU A 93 -8.47 -3.86 14.52
C LEU A 93 -7.65 -3.10 15.57
N THR A 94 -6.34 -3.26 15.50
CA THR A 94 -5.42 -2.51 16.35
C THR A 94 -4.89 -1.28 15.60
N ASN A 95 -4.71 -0.15 16.29
CA ASN A 95 -4.16 1.07 15.69
C ASN A 95 -2.62 1.02 15.63
N THR A 96 -2.08 -0.02 15.00
CA THR A 96 -0.64 -0.34 15.08
C THR A 96 0.00 -0.68 13.73
N TYR A 97 -0.71 -0.47 12.61
CA TYR A 97 -0.17 -0.81 11.30
C TYR A 97 0.90 0.18 10.85
N ASP A 98 2.00 -0.37 10.31
CA ASP A 98 3.13 0.40 9.78
C ASP A 98 2.81 0.98 8.40
N LEU A 99 1.91 0.34 7.67
CA LEU A 99 1.41 0.79 6.38
C LEU A 99 -0.06 0.41 6.22
N VAL A 100 -0.88 1.37 5.82
CA VAL A 100 -2.27 1.13 5.43
C VAL A 100 -2.48 1.56 3.98
N THR A 101 -3.00 0.66 3.13
CA THR A 101 -3.42 0.99 1.77
C THR A 101 -4.94 1.01 1.68
N LEU A 102 -5.50 1.97 0.92
CA LEU A 102 -6.94 2.10 0.71
C LEU A 102 -7.26 2.21 -0.78
N LEU A 103 -8.01 1.25 -1.33
CA LEU A 103 -8.54 1.24 -2.69
C LEU A 103 -10.03 0.92 -2.63
N ILE A 104 -10.90 1.91 -2.81
CA ILE A 104 -12.35 1.76 -2.69
C ILE A 104 -13.09 2.84 -3.50
N GLY A 105 -14.29 2.52 -4.02
CA GLY A 105 -15.16 3.46 -4.68
C GLY A 105 -15.66 3.02 -6.05
N VAL A 106 -14.98 2.08 -6.72
CA VAL A 106 -15.43 1.60 -8.04
C VAL A 106 -16.83 0.99 -7.98
N ASN A 107 -17.16 0.30 -6.89
CA ASN A 107 -18.50 -0.27 -6.71
C ASN A 107 -19.57 0.76 -6.34
N ASN A 108 -19.21 1.92 -5.80
CA ASN A 108 -20.16 3.03 -5.67
C ASN A 108 -20.63 3.48 -7.05
N GLN A 109 -19.69 3.66 -7.99
CA GLN A 109 -20.00 4.01 -9.38
C GLN A 109 -20.74 2.87 -10.08
N PHE A 110 -20.21 1.63 -10.06
CA PHE A 110 -20.79 0.48 -10.76
C PHE A 110 -22.24 0.16 -10.31
N GLN A 111 -22.53 0.35 -9.02
CA GLN A 111 -23.88 0.16 -8.44
C GLN A 111 -24.74 1.42 -8.52
N SER A 112 -24.33 2.44 -9.27
CA SER A 112 -25.06 3.71 -9.44
C SER A 112 -25.43 4.37 -8.11
N LYS A 113 -24.55 4.30 -7.11
CA LYS A 113 -24.75 5.05 -5.85
C LYS A 113 -24.59 6.55 -6.11
N PRO A 114 -25.32 7.42 -5.40
CA PRO A 114 -25.10 8.85 -5.53
C PRO A 114 -23.63 9.21 -5.25
N PHE A 115 -23.03 10.04 -6.08
CA PHE A 115 -21.64 10.47 -5.87
C PHE A 115 -21.45 11.19 -4.53
N SER A 116 -22.47 11.92 -4.05
CA SER A 116 -22.47 12.53 -2.73
C SER A 116 -22.23 11.56 -1.57
N LEU A 117 -22.63 10.29 -1.72
CA LEU A 117 -22.32 9.25 -0.74
C LEU A 117 -20.80 9.00 -0.66
N TYR A 118 -20.12 8.96 -1.81
CA TYR A 118 -18.68 8.83 -1.83
C TYR A 118 -17.98 10.05 -1.23
N GLU A 119 -18.49 11.26 -1.53
CA GLU A 119 -17.97 12.52 -0.97
C GLU A 119 -18.08 12.55 0.56
N GLU A 120 -19.12 11.95 1.14
CA GLU A 120 -19.33 11.84 2.58
C GLU A 120 -18.47 10.73 3.23
N GLU A 121 -18.45 9.53 2.63
CA GLU A 121 -17.87 8.34 3.25
C GLU A 121 -16.36 8.18 3.02
N PHE A 122 -15.84 8.60 1.86
CA PHE A 122 -14.41 8.48 1.56
C PHE A 122 -13.51 9.23 2.55
N PRO A 123 -13.80 10.48 2.95
CA PRO A 123 -13.06 11.17 4.00
C PRO A 123 -13.05 10.41 5.34
N VAL A 124 -14.16 9.78 5.70
CA VAL A 124 -14.27 8.98 6.94
C VAL A 124 -13.39 7.75 6.85
N LEU A 125 -13.39 7.05 5.71
CA LEU A 125 -12.50 5.89 5.48
C LEU A 125 -11.03 6.29 5.54
N VAL A 126 -10.66 7.42 4.96
CA VAL A 126 -9.28 7.93 5.04
C VAL A 126 -8.90 8.25 6.48
N ALA A 127 -9.80 8.89 7.25
CA ALA A 127 -9.55 9.16 8.67
C ALA A 127 -9.38 7.85 9.48
N LYS A 128 -10.19 6.82 9.20
CA LYS A 128 -10.03 5.49 9.80
C LYS A 128 -8.71 4.82 9.41
N ALA A 129 -8.31 4.92 8.14
CA ALA A 129 -7.00 4.42 7.69
C ALA A 129 -5.85 5.09 8.45
N VAL A 130 -5.92 6.41 8.65
CA VAL A 130 -4.92 7.15 9.44
C VAL A 130 -4.92 6.71 10.91
N GLU A 131 -6.11 6.55 11.53
CA GLU A 131 -6.23 6.04 12.90
C GLU A 131 -5.54 4.68 13.04
N LEU A 132 -5.82 3.74 12.13
CA LEU A 132 -5.23 2.40 12.11
C LEU A 132 -3.71 2.44 11.83
N ALA A 133 -3.23 3.42 11.08
CA ALA A 133 -1.83 3.68 10.77
C ALA A 133 -1.09 4.43 11.89
N LYS A 134 -1.36 4.12 13.15
CA LYS A 134 -0.76 4.76 14.36
C LYS A 134 -1.08 6.26 14.48
N GLY A 135 -2.09 6.76 13.80
CA GLY A 135 -2.43 8.18 13.72
C GLY A 135 -1.49 8.98 12.80
N ASP A 136 -0.64 8.33 12.02
CA ASP A 136 0.31 9.00 11.12
C ASP A 136 -0.17 8.95 9.67
N ILE A 137 -0.46 10.11 9.09
CA ILE A 137 -0.83 10.27 7.68
C ILE A 137 0.24 9.76 6.72
N ASN A 138 1.51 9.80 7.16
CA ASN A 138 2.63 9.29 6.37
C ASN A 138 2.58 7.78 6.18
N ASN A 139 1.88 7.04 7.02
CA ASN A 139 1.73 5.59 6.93
C ASN A 139 0.53 5.15 6.07
N VAL A 140 -0.15 6.09 5.40
CA VAL A 140 -1.31 5.81 4.55
C VAL A 140 -1.00 6.04 3.08
N VAL A 141 -1.43 5.11 2.22
CA VAL A 141 -1.41 5.24 0.76
C VAL A 141 -2.81 4.98 0.22
N VAL A 142 -3.39 5.99 -0.39
CA VAL A 142 -4.63 5.86 -1.14
C VAL A 142 -4.30 5.53 -2.59
N VAL A 143 -4.99 4.54 -3.15
CA VAL A 143 -4.82 4.09 -4.53
C VAL A 143 -6.06 4.49 -5.33
N SER A 144 -5.86 5.02 -6.55
CA SER A 144 -6.97 5.35 -7.42
C SER A 144 -7.82 4.12 -7.75
N ILE A 145 -9.11 4.30 -7.98
CA ILE A 145 -9.96 3.21 -8.46
C ILE A 145 -9.66 2.90 -9.95
N PRO A 146 -9.76 1.62 -10.34
CA PRO A 146 -9.56 1.18 -11.71
C PRO A 146 -10.70 1.64 -12.63
N ASP A 147 -10.41 1.72 -13.93
CA ASP A 147 -11.42 1.96 -14.95
C ASP A 147 -11.75 0.65 -15.68
N TYR A 148 -12.84 0.03 -15.27
CA TYR A 148 -13.30 -1.25 -15.83
C TYR A 148 -13.89 -1.12 -17.23
N ALA A 149 -14.19 0.09 -17.70
CA ALA A 149 -14.69 0.31 -19.05
C ALA A 149 -13.69 -0.16 -20.13
N TYR A 150 -12.39 -0.21 -19.81
CA TYR A 150 -11.35 -0.71 -20.69
C TYR A 150 -11.07 -2.21 -20.55
N THR A 151 -12.06 -2.98 -20.15
CA THR A 151 -12.00 -4.44 -20.08
C THR A 151 -13.01 -5.08 -21.03
N PRO A 152 -12.84 -6.35 -21.44
CA PRO A 152 -13.86 -7.05 -22.21
C PRO A 152 -15.23 -7.04 -21.54
N PHE A 153 -15.28 -7.27 -20.22
CA PHE A 153 -16.51 -7.17 -19.43
C PHE A 153 -17.17 -5.79 -19.56
N GLY A 154 -16.38 -4.71 -19.40
CA GLY A 154 -16.88 -3.35 -19.54
C GLY A 154 -17.49 -3.08 -20.92
N GLN A 155 -16.87 -3.63 -21.99
CA GLN A 155 -17.40 -3.52 -23.36
C GLN A 155 -18.73 -4.26 -23.52
N ASP A 156 -18.86 -5.45 -22.93
CA ASP A 156 -20.09 -6.26 -23.00
C ASP A 156 -21.25 -5.62 -22.22
N TYR A 157 -20.95 -4.87 -21.16
CA TYR A 157 -21.92 -4.09 -20.39
C TYR A 157 -22.29 -2.74 -21.03
N GLY A 158 -21.76 -2.45 -22.22
CA GLY A 158 -22.05 -1.21 -22.93
C GLY A 158 -21.15 -0.09 -22.43
N TYR A 159 -19.83 -0.27 -22.59
CA TYR A 159 -18.86 0.81 -22.38
C TYR A 159 -19.41 2.13 -22.89
N SER A 160 -19.39 3.13 -22.04
CA SER A 160 -19.69 4.50 -22.39
C SER A 160 -18.53 5.41 -21.93
N PRO A 161 -18.21 6.46 -22.68
CA PRO A 161 -17.28 7.49 -22.23
C PRO A 161 -17.70 8.11 -20.89
N GLU A 162 -19.00 8.08 -20.58
CA GLU A 162 -19.56 8.55 -19.31
C GLU A 162 -19.04 7.73 -18.13
N THR A 163 -18.93 6.40 -18.25
CA THR A 163 -18.36 5.53 -17.20
C THR A 163 -16.94 6.00 -16.83
N SER A 164 -16.08 6.24 -17.83
CA SER A 164 -14.72 6.72 -17.58
C SER A 164 -14.68 8.14 -17.00
N GLN A 165 -15.62 9.01 -17.39
CA GLN A 165 -15.75 10.35 -16.80
C GLN A 165 -16.16 10.27 -15.31
N GLU A 166 -17.08 9.37 -14.99
CA GLU A 166 -17.47 9.12 -13.59
C GLU A 166 -16.29 8.55 -12.78
N ILE A 167 -15.55 7.57 -13.30
CA ILE A 167 -14.32 7.07 -12.66
C ILE A 167 -13.31 8.20 -12.45
N ASP A 168 -13.13 9.09 -13.43
CA ASP A 168 -12.27 10.27 -13.28
C ASP A 168 -12.80 11.22 -12.20
N GLN A 169 -14.11 11.39 -12.06
CA GLN A 169 -14.72 12.21 -11.00
C GLN A 169 -14.36 11.66 -9.61
N TYR A 170 -14.51 10.34 -9.39
CA TYR A 170 -14.15 9.67 -8.15
C TYR A 170 -12.66 9.84 -7.83
N ASN A 171 -11.80 9.57 -8.81
CA ASN A 171 -10.36 9.67 -8.64
C ASN A 171 -9.88 11.11 -8.42
N ASN A 172 -10.48 12.09 -9.11
CA ASN A 172 -10.16 13.50 -8.91
C ASN A 172 -10.56 13.96 -7.51
N PHE A 173 -11.74 13.54 -7.01
CA PHE A 173 -12.15 13.84 -5.64
C PHE A 173 -11.17 13.25 -4.63
N ALA A 174 -10.84 11.94 -4.75
CA ALA A 174 -9.91 11.27 -3.86
C ALA A 174 -8.51 11.91 -3.86
N SER A 175 -7.98 12.18 -5.07
CA SER A 175 -6.67 12.83 -5.23
C SER A 175 -6.64 14.22 -4.60
N ASN A 176 -7.67 15.05 -4.86
CA ASN A 176 -7.76 16.39 -4.30
C ASN A 176 -7.85 16.36 -2.77
N TYR A 177 -8.68 15.45 -2.22
CA TYR A 177 -8.81 15.28 -0.78
C TYR A 177 -7.46 14.86 -0.16
N CYS A 178 -6.79 13.86 -0.73
CA CYS A 178 -5.49 13.39 -0.26
C CYS A 178 -4.44 14.51 -0.31
N ASN A 179 -4.34 15.23 -1.42
CA ASN A 179 -3.39 16.34 -1.58
C ASN A 179 -3.61 17.45 -0.55
N GLN A 180 -4.87 17.81 -0.26
CA GLN A 180 -5.22 18.83 0.73
C GLN A 180 -4.89 18.41 2.16
N ASN A 181 -4.87 17.10 2.43
CA ASN A 181 -4.60 16.55 3.75
C ASN A 181 -3.20 15.93 3.90
N GLY A 182 -2.30 16.10 2.91
CA GLY A 182 -0.93 15.59 2.96
C GLY A 182 -0.81 14.08 2.89
N ILE A 183 -1.81 13.39 2.35
CA ILE A 183 -1.86 11.93 2.22
C ILE A 183 -1.36 11.51 0.84
N THR A 184 -0.57 10.47 0.77
CA THR A 184 -0.07 9.93 -0.50
C THR A 184 -1.21 9.33 -1.33
N PHE A 185 -1.38 9.81 -2.56
CA PHE A 185 -2.30 9.25 -3.55
C PHE A 185 -1.50 8.68 -4.73
N VAL A 186 -1.73 7.42 -5.07
CA VAL A 186 -1.05 6.72 -6.17
C VAL A 186 -2.05 6.37 -7.26
N ASN A 187 -1.87 6.91 -8.45
CA ASN A 187 -2.72 6.62 -9.60
C ASN A 187 -2.30 5.29 -10.27
N ILE A 188 -3.28 4.38 -10.47
CA ILE A 188 -3.13 3.13 -11.23
C ILE A 188 -4.16 3.02 -12.37
N THR A 189 -5.06 3.97 -12.50
CA THR A 189 -6.18 3.94 -13.45
C THR A 189 -5.70 3.86 -14.90
N ASP A 190 -4.62 4.53 -15.25
CA ASP A 190 -4.02 4.49 -16.58
C ASP A 190 -3.45 3.09 -16.94
N ILE A 191 -3.06 2.29 -15.95
CA ILE A 191 -2.67 0.89 -16.17
C ILE A 191 -3.90 0.09 -16.58
N THR A 192 -5.01 0.22 -15.85
CA THR A 192 -6.24 -0.52 -16.16
C THR A 192 -6.86 -0.10 -17.48
N ARG A 193 -6.71 1.16 -17.89
CA ARG A 193 -7.13 1.69 -19.20
C ARG A 193 -6.40 1.06 -20.40
N GLN A 194 -5.36 0.28 -20.16
CA GLN A 194 -4.67 -0.47 -21.23
C GLN A 194 -5.28 -1.86 -21.46
N GLY A 195 -6.26 -2.30 -20.67
CA GLY A 195 -6.77 -3.68 -20.69
C GLY A 195 -7.31 -4.18 -22.05
N LEU A 196 -7.88 -3.30 -22.88
CA LEU A 196 -8.31 -3.66 -24.23
C LEU A 196 -7.15 -3.74 -25.25
N ILE A 197 -6.06 -3.00 -25.01
CA ILE A 197 -4.88 -3.00 -25.89
C ILE A 197 -3.94 -4.13 -25.49
N ASN A 198 -3.77 -4.34 -24.18
CA ASN A 198 -2.95 -5.39 -23.61
C ASN A 198 -3.81 -6.30 -22.70
N THR A 199 -4.42 -7.31 -23.30
CA THR A 199 -5.31 -8.24 -22.59
C THR A 199 -4.63 -9.06 -21.52
N ASN A 200 -3.29 -9.13 -21.49
CA ASN A 200 -2.56 -9.76 -20.40
C ASN A 200 -2.69 -9.00 -19.07
N LEU A 201 -3.18 -7.75 -19.10
CA LEU A 201 -3.47 -6.97 -17.89
C LEU A 201 -4.82 -7.31 -17.25
N VAL A 202 -5.66 -8.10 -17.94
CA VAL A 202 -6.98 -8.47 -17.47
C VAL A 202 -6.98 -9.96 -17.11
N SER A 203 -7.60 -10.30 -15.98
CA SER A 203 -7.69 -11.68 -15.51
C SER A 203 -8.72 -12.51 -16.33
N GLN A 204 -8.84 -13.80 -16.00
CA GLN A 204 -9.70 -14.75 -16.75
C GLN A 204 -11.19 -14.38 -16.68
N ASP A 205 -11.64 -13.61 -15.68
CA ASP A 205 -13.01 -13.14 -15.58
C ASP A 205 -13.32 -11.96 -16.50
N GLN A 206 -12.33 -11.50 -17.25
CA GLN A 206 -12.42 -10.42 -18.23
C GLN A 206 -12.73 -9.03 -17.63
N LEU A 207 -12.59 -8.89 -16.31
CA LEU A 207 -12.91 -7.66 -15.57
C LEU A 207 -11.76 -7.21 -14.69
N HIS A 208 -11.33 -8.07 -13.75
CA HIS A 208 -10.35 -7.70 -12.73
C HIS A 208 -8.92 -7.72 -13.29
N PRO A 209 -7.99 -7.02 -12.63
CA PRO A 209 -6.58 -7.03 -13.01
C PRO A 209 -5.97 -8.43 -12.94
N SER A 210 -5.09 -8.74 -13.86
CA SER A 210 -4.25 -9.93 -13.80
C SER A 210 -3.11 -9.75 -12.79
N GLU A 211 -2.40 -10.83 -12.48
CA GLU A 211 -1.15 -10.79 -11.71
C GLU A 211 -0.14 -9.79 -12.29
N LEU A 212 -0.03 -9.72 -13.63
CA LEU A 212 0.83 -8.74 -14.31
C LEU A 212 0.38 -7.29 -14.05
N ALA A 213 -0.91 -7.01 -14.12
CA ALA A 213 -1.42 -5.67 -13.82
C ALA A 213 -1.15 -5.29 -12.36
N TYR A 214 -1.33 -6.22 -11.43
CA TYR A 214 -1.01 -6.01 -10.02
C TYR A 214 0.49 -5.77 -9.79
N SER A 215 1.39 -6.41 -10.54
CA SER A 215 2.83 -6.11 -10.45
C SER A 215 3.14 -4.66 -10.87
N LEU A 216 2.46 -4.14 -11.89
CA LEU A 216 2.59 -2.73 -12.29
C LEU A 216 2.01 -1.76 -11.24
N PHE A 217 0.95 -2.16 -10.52
CA PHE A 217 0.47 -1.38 -9.35
C PHE A 217 1.56 -1.31 -8.28
N VAL A 218 2.19 -2.45 -7.98
CA VAL A 218 3.26 -2.55 -6.98
C VAL A 218 4.49 -1.72 -7.38
N GLU A 219 4.88 -1.71 -8.63
CA GLU A 219 5.98 -0.84 -9.10
C GLU A 219 5.76 0.64 -8.76
N ARG A 220 4.49 1.10 -8.79
CA ARG A 220 4.14 2.49 -8.42
C ARG A 220 4.01 2.70 -6.92
N LEU A 221 3.52 1.70 -6.19
CA LEU A 221 3.29 1.78 -4.75
C LEU A 221 4.59 1.63 -3.94
N LEU A 222 5.48 0.76 -4.40
CA LEU A 222 6.68 0.34 -3.64
C LEU A 222 7.58 1.49 -3.19
N PRO A 223 7.89 2.51 -4.01
CA PRO A 223 8.72 3.63 -3.56
C PRO A 223 8.14 4.35 -2.35
N PHE A 224 6.83 4.61 -2.37
CA PHE A 224 6.14 5.24 -1.24
C PHE A 224 6.06 4.31 -0.02
N ALA A 225 5.77 3.03 -0.22
CA ALA A 225 5.70 2.06 0.87
C ALA A 225 7.05 1.90 1.58
N VAL A 226 8.16 1.87 0.85
CA VAL A 226 9.52 1.82 1.42
C VAL A 226 9.81 3.07 2.23
N GLU A 227 9.52 4.28 1.72
CA GLU A 227 9.74 5.55 2.42
C GLU A 227 8.96 5.61 3.75
N LYS A 228 7.75 5.05 3.78
CA LYS A 228 6.86 5.10 4.95
C LYS A 228 7.26 4.14 6.07
N ILE A 229 7.89 3.03 5.74
CA ILE A 229 8.25 1.97 6.69
C ILE A 229 9.67 2.18 7.26
N GLN A 230 10.54 2.94 6.58
CA GLN A 230 11.91 3.25 7.04
C GLN A 230 11.92 4.20 8.25
#